data_f2c898c6a4c9d0b66a55824fee0303a5
#
_entry.id   f2c898c6a4c9d0b66a55824fee0303a5
#
_cell.length_a   1.000
_cell.length_b   1.000
_cell.length_c   1.000
_cell.angle_alpha   90.00
_cell.angle_beta   90.00
_cell.angle_gamma   90.00
#
_symmetry.space_group_name_H-M   'P 1'
#
loop_
_entity.id
_entity.type
_entity.pdbx_description
1 polymer ?
#
loop_
_entity_poly.entity_id
_entity_poly.type
_entity_poly.pdbx_seq_one_letter_code
_entity_poly.pdbx_strand_id
1 'polypeptide(L)'
;VVSNPEATQRAGNVDEQPDRQTDSTREPGRRATAGDSLAEATPSEKRQLLRGQPDPTGRATGYLPGVDRLGIEPLRFVDGPLGVVDGESTAFPATVALGASWDPELARRFGRALGRETRANGHDIVLAPGANLIRVPTCGRNFEYPGEDPHHAARLTAATVSGIEGTGAGATLKHFVANNQERNRDKLNVVVGERALRELYLPAFRAGVDTGASVVMTAYNRVGGDYASEHRELLETVLRQRWGFDGVTISDWWGTHDTVAAATAGLDVEMPGVSPVARRVPTSRLAWLVERVGLSERLGLSVPLYWRVVDRLVAEDGQPE
;
A
#
# COMPACT_ATOMS: atom_id res chain seq x y z
N VAL A 1 -44.93 -17.24 -28.93
CA VAL A 1 -46.42 -17.20 -28.81
C VAL A 1 -46.75 -17.85 -27.49
N VAL A 2 -47.06 -17.09 -26.46
CA VAL A 2 -48.18 -17.15 -25.53
C VAL A 2 -47.97 -16.03 -24.49
N SER A 3 -48.83 -15.08 -24.58
CA SER A 3 -49.08 -14.01 -23.61
C SER A 3 -49.82 -14.57 -22.39
N ASN A 4 -49.52 -14.08 -21.21
CA ASN A 4 -50.48 -14.09 -20.10
C ASN A 4 -50.39 -12.78 -19.31
N PRO A 5 -51.53 -12.05 -19.15
CA PRO A 5 -51.60 -10.86 -18.31
C PRO A 5 -52.21 -11.17 -16.95
N GLU A 6 -52.10 -10.19 -16.04
CA GLU A 6 -52.73 -10.08 -14.72
C GLU A 6 -51.94 -10.52 -13.48
N ALA A 7 -51.40 -9.54 -12.79
CA ALA A 7 -51.34 -9.57 -11.33
C ALA A 7 -51.55 -8.16 -10.75
N THR A 8 -52.65 -8.08 -10.13
CA THR A 8 -53.34 -7.00 -9.45
C THR A 8 -52.51 -6.31 -8.35
N GLN A 9 -52.66 -5.00 -8.25
CA GLN A 9 -52.29 -4.10 -7.18
C GLN A 9 -52.66 -4.62 -5.77
N ARG A 10 -51.70 -4.57 -4.86
CA ARG A 10 -52.00 -4.37 -3.44
C ARG A 10 -51.12 -3.24 -2.91
N ALA A 11 -51.74 -2.13 -2.61
CA ALA A 11 -51.22 -1.06 -1.80
C ALA A 11 -51.14 -1.57 -0.33
N GLY A 12 -49.97 -1.50 0.28
CA GLY A 12 -49.74 -1.74 1.70
C GLY A 12 -49.21 -0.48 2.33
N ASN A 13 -49.84 -0.05 3.40
CA ASN A 13 -49.58 1.14 4.20
C ASN A 13 -48.11 1.22 4.62
N VAL A 14 -47.51 2.40 4.43
CA VAL A 14 -46.24 2.79 5.04
C VAL A 14 -46.53 3.43 6.39
N ASP A 15 -46.17 2.76 7.45
CA ASP A 15 -46.16 3.31 8.81
C ASP A 15 -45.20 4.51 8.90
N GLU A 16 -45.75 5.65 9.26
CA GLU A 16 -45.00 6.85 9.63
C GLU A 16 -44.13 6.58 10.87
N GLN A 17 -42.80 6.55 10.73
CA GLN A 17 -41.89 6.66 11.84
C GLN A 17 -41.69 8.15 12.19
N PRO A 18 -41.59 8.48 13.50
CA PRO A 18 -41.52 9.87 13.94
C PRO A 18 -40.20 10.52 13.58
N ASP A 19 -40.32 11.74 13.08
CA ASP A 19 -39.29 12.70 12.76
C ASP A 19 -38.19 12.78 13.85
N ARG A 20 -36.98 12.34 13.54
CA ARG A 20 -35.78 12.72 14.31
C ARG A 20 -35.44 14.14 13.90
N GLN A 21 -35.75 15.08 14.77
CA GLN A 21 -35.23 16.44 14.71
C GLN A 21 -33.70 16.41 14.61
N THR A 22 -33.19 16.62 13.40
CA THR A 22 -31.80 16.93 13.17
C THR A 22 -31.57 18.37 13.60
N ASP A 23 -30.77 18.54 14.64
CA ASP A 23 -30.26 19.85 15.08
C ASP A 23 -29.47 20.50 13.95
N SER A 24 -30.09 21.47 13.27
CA SER A 24 -29.61 22.14 12.06
C SER A 24 -28.73 23.35 12.35
N THR A 25 -28.01 23.40 13.49
CA THR A 25 -27.17 24.54 13.86
C THR A 25 -25.67 24.31 13.71
N ARG A 26 -25.24 23.27 13.00
CA ARG A 26 -23.85 23.17 12.55
C ARG A 26 -23.74 23.77 11.16
N GLU A 27 -23.08 24.92 11.04
CA GLU A 27 -22.54 25.39 9.75
C GLU A 27 -21.77 24.23 9.08
N PRO A 28 -21.86 24.05 7.77
CA PRO A 28 -21.11 23.01 7.08
C PRO A 28 -19.62 23.31 7.28
N GLY A 29 -19.01 22.70 8.29
CA GLY A 29 -17.62 22.91 8.65
C GLY A 29 -16.73 22.64 7.45
N ARG A 30 -15.92 23.61 7.08
CA ARG A 30 -14.80 23.45 6.15
C ARG A 30 -14.06 22.18 6.54
N ARG A 31 -14.03 21.18 5.69
CA ARG A 31 -13.21 19.98 5.91
C ARG A 31 -11.79 20.47 6.16
N ALA A 32 -11.23 20.11 7.31
CA ALA A 32 -9.84 20.42 7.61
C ALA A 32 -8.94 19.92 6.47
N THR A 33 -7.98 20.73 6.06
CA THR A 33 -6.98 20.26 5.10
C THR A 33 -6.05 19.26 5.77
N ALA A 34 -5.34 18.44 4.98
CA ALA A 34 -4.34 17.51 5.54
C ALA A 34 -3.29 18.26 6.38
N GLY A 35 -2.92 19.49 5.99
CA GLY A 35 -2.02 20.33 6.75
C GLY A 35 -2.59 20.77 8.11
N ASP A 36 -3.87 21.13 8.16
CA ASP A 36 -4.54 21.50 9.41
C ASP A 36 -4.57 20.30 10.38
N SER A 37 -4.94 19.11 9.87
CA SER A 37 -4.96 17.86 10.66
C SER A 37 -3.57 17.49 11.19
N LEU A 38 -2.52 17.66 10.36
CA LEU A 38 -1.15 17.38 10.78
C LEU A 38 -0.64 18.35 11.86
N ALA A 39 -1.01 19.63 11.79
CA ALA A 39 -0.66 20.62 12.80
C ALA A 39 -1.32 20.33 14.15
N GLU A 40 -2.55 19.80 14.14
CA GLU A 40 -3.29 19.42 15.35
C GLU A 40 -2.88 18.04 15.91
N ALA A 41 -2.21 17.22 15.13
CA ALA A 41 -1.82 15.85 15.53
C ALA A 41 -0.75 15.89 16.63
N THR A 42 -1.00 15.15 17.70
CA THR A 42 -0.01 14.90 18.75
C THR A 42 1.17 14.07 18.23
N PRO A 43 2.34 14.12 18.88
CA PRO A 43 3.48 13.25 18.51
C PRO A 43 3.12 11.76 18.48
N SER A 44 2.24 11.30 19.37
CA SER A 44 1.78 9.90 19.38
C SER A 44 0.93 9.57 18.14
N GLU A 45 0.02 10.45 17.75
CA GLU A 45 -0.82 10.27 16.55
C GLU A 45 0.01 10.33 15.27
N LYS A 46 0.99 11.26 15.20
CA LYS A 46 1.94 11.30 14.08
C LYS A 46 2.69 9.99 13.93
N ARG A 47 3.22 9.46 15.04
CA ARG A 47 3.87 8.15 15.06
C ARG A 47 2.94 7.01 14.62
N GLN A 48 1.68 7.04 15.03
CA GLN A 48 0.69 6.03 14.63
C GLN A 48 0.51 5.96 13.11
N LEU A 49 0.60 7.08 12.42
CA LEU A 49 0.46 7.16 10.95
C LEU A 49 1.68 6.66 10.18
N LEU A 50 2.85 6.57 10.82
CA LEU A 50 4.10 6.17 10.17
C LEU A 50 4.33 4.65 10.17
N ARG A 51 3.42 3.86 10.69
CA ARG A 51 3.58 2.40 10.76
C ARG A 51 2.29 1.64 10.57
N GLY A 52 2.42 0.47 9.97
CA GLY A 52 1.38 -0.53 9.96
C GLY A 52 1.07 -1.06 11.38
N GLN A 53 -0.12 -1.63 11.52
CA GLN A 53 -0.56 -2.34 12.70
C GLN A 53 -1.33 -3.60 12.30
N PRO A 54 -1.52 -4.57 13.21
CA PRO A 54 -2.41 -5.69 12.94
C PRO A 54 -3.84 -5.19 12.68
N ASP A 55 -4.44 -5.64 11.59
CA ASP A 55 -5.84 -5.31 11.33
C ASP A 55 -6.74 -5.91 12.44
N PRO A 56 -7.61 -5.11 13.09
CA PRO A 56 -8.49 -5.60 14.14
C PRO A 56 -9.45 -6.71 13.69
N THR A 57 -9.75 -6.79 12.39
CA THR A 57 -10.59 -7.84 11.81
C THR A 57 -9.79 -9.09 11.44
N GLY A 58 -8.46 -8.97 11.31
CA GLY A 58 -7.56 -10.04 10.89
C GLY A 58 -7.68 -10.43 9.42
N ARG A 59 -8.35 -9.59 8.60
CA ARG A 59 -8.60 -9.87 7.17
C ARG A 59 -7.59 -9.15 6.26
N ALA A 60 -7.18 -7.94 6.63
CA ALA A 60 -6.25 -7.17 5.80
C ALA A 60 -4.81 -7.71 5.90
N THR A 61 -4.09 -7.72 4.77
CA THR A 61 -2.67 -8.03 4.72
C THR A 61 -1.84 -6.96 5.43
N GLY A 62 -2.25 -5.69 5.33
CA GLY A 62 -1.69 -4.55 6.02
C GLY A 62 -2.79 -3.61 6.51
N TYR A 63 -2.50 -2.85 7.56
CA TYR A 63 -3.46 -1.94 8.15
C TYR A 63 -2.76 -0.68 8.69
N LEU A 64 -3.26 0.47 8.31
CA LEU A 64 -2.91 1.75 8.94
C LEU A 64 -4.10 2.19 9.77
N PRO A 65 -3.95 2.36 11.08
CA PRO A 65 -5.02 2.90 11.90
C PRO A 65 -5.24 4.37 11.56
N GLY A 66 -6.50 4.76 11.49
CA GLY A 66 -6.85 6.17 11.39
C GLY A 66 -6.59 6.92 12.69
N VAL A 67 -6.92 8.18 12.70
CA VAL A 67 -6.96 9.03 13.90
C VAL A 67 -8.32 9.70 13.97
N ASP A 68 -9.26 9.06 14.66
CA ASP A 68 -10.68 9.47 14.70
C ASP A 68 -10.85 10.94 15.09
N ARG A 69 -10.09 11.42 16.08
CA ARG A 69 -10.10 12.81 16.52
C ARG A 69 -9.79 13.81 15.40
N LEU A 70 -8.99 13.39 14.43
CA LEU A 70 -8.57 14.21 13.27
C LEU A 70 -9.40 13.91 12.02
N GLY A 71 -10.37 13.00 12.10
CA GLY A 71 -11.16 12.57 10.95
C GLY A 71 -10.33 11.81 9.91
N ILE A 72 -9.22 11.21 10.32
CA ILE A 72 -8.37 10.37 9.46
C ILE A 72 -8.87 8.92 9.56
N GLU A 73 -9.47 8.45 8.48
CA GLU A 73 -9.98 7.08 8.40
C GLU A 73 -8.85 6.04 8.32
N PRO A 74 -9.06 4.83 8.84
CA PRO A 74 -8.11 3.75 8.68
C PRO A 74 -8.00 3.29 7.22
N LEU A 75 -6.84 2.76 6.83
CA LEU A 75 -6.60 2.18 5.52
C LEU A 75 -6.27 0.68 5.63
N ARG A 76 -6.95 -0.13 4.83
CA ARG A 76 -6.74 -1.58 4.72
C ARG A 76 -6.10 -1.93 3.40
N PHE A 77 -4.99 -2.65 3.48
CA PHE A 77 -4.24 -3.16 2.35
C PHE A 77 -4.51 -4.65 2.18
N VAL A 78 -4.65 -5.09 0.94
CA VAL A 78 -4.83 -6.51 0.63
C VAL A 78 -3.89 -6.94 -0.48
N ASP A 79 -3.31 -8.13 -0.37
CA ASP A 79 -2.53 -8.74 -1.47
C ASP A 79 -3.42 -9.04 -2.66
N GLY A 80 -2.86 -8.92 -3.88
CA GLY A 80 -3.69 -9.08 -5.03
C GLY A 80 -3.13 -9.08 -6.44
N PRO A 81 -1.83 -9.36 -6.73
CA PRO A 81 -1.37 -9.37 -8.13
C PRO A 81 -2.07 -10.40 -9.02
N LEU A 82 -2.62 -11.46 -8.42
CA LEU A 82 -3.35 -12.55 -9.09
C LEU A 82 -4.82 -12.62 -8.69
N GLY A 83 -5.33 -11.59 -8.05
CA GLY A 83 -6.65 -11.53 -7.43
C GLY A 83 -6.57 -11.16 -5.96
N VAL A 84 -7.62 -10.59 -5.42
CA VAL A 84 -7.70 -10.20 -4.00
C VAL A 84 -7.61 -11.44 -3.11
N VAL A 85 -6.70 -11.46 -2.13
CA VAL A 85 -6.44 -12.61 -1.27
C VAL A 85 -7.27 -12.53 0.02
N ASP A 86 -8.52 -12.12 -0.10
CA ASP A 86 -9.50 -12.11 1.00
C ASP A 86 -10.93 -12.12 0.47
N GLY A 87 -11.84 -12.74 1.23
CA GLY A 87 -13.25 -12.78 0.93
C GLY A 87 -13.60 -13.56 -0.35
N GLU A 88 -14.70 -13.19 -0.98
CA GLU A 88 -15.10 -13.74 -2.27
C GLU A 88 -14.41 -12.95 -3.39
N SER A 89 -13.50 -13.59 -4.09
CA SER A 89 -12.67 -12.93 -5.11
C SER A 89 -12.30 -13.89 -6.24
N THR A 90 -11.96 -13.30 -7.38
CA THR A 90 -11.56 -14.03 -8.58
C THR A 90 -10.07 -14.38 -8.54
N ALA A 91 -9.72 -15.64 -8.73
CA ALA A 91 -8.34 -16.04 -9.04
C ALA A 91 -8.08 -15.76 -10.52
N PHE A 92 -7.33 -14.71 -10.79
CA PHE A 92 -6.93 -14.34 -12.15
C PHE A 92 -5.70 -15.10 -12.60
N PRO A 93 -5.47 -15.23 -13.92
CA PRO A 93 -4.21 -15.72 -14.45
C PRO A 93 -3.03 -14.90 -13.95
N ALA A 94 -1.83 -15.51 -13.95
CA ALA A 94 -0.59 -14.83 -13.58
C ALA A 94 -0.36 -13.56 -14.42
N THR A 95 0.23 -12.53 -13.83
CA THR A 95 0.47 -11.24 -14.51
C THR A 95 1.36 -11.40 -15.75
N VAL A 96 2.27 -12.37 -15.76
CA VAL A 96 3.04 -12.71 -16.96
C VAL A 96 2.15 -13.16 -18.12
N ALA A 97 1.01 -13.83 -17.85
CA ALA A 97 0.05 -14.19 -18.90
C ALA A 97 -0.70 -12.95 -19.43
N LEU A 98 -1.01 -12.00 -18.54
CA LEU A 98 -1.50 -10.69 -18.97
C LEU A 98 -0.45 -9.97 -19.82
N GLY A 99 0.83 -10.04 -19.45
CA GLY A 99 1.96 -9.57 -20.25
C GLY A 99 1.98 -10.18 -21.65
N ALA A 100 1.81 -11.48 -21.74
CA ALA A 100 1.80 -12.19 -23.02
C ALA A 100 0.62 -11.84 -23.95
N SER A 101 -0.41 -11.17 -23.45
CA SER A 101 -1.53 -10.69 -24.26
C SER A 101 -1.18 -9.49 -25.14
N TRP A 102 -0.16 -8.70 -24.78
CA TRP A 102 0.19 -7.44 -25.42
C TRP A 102 -0.96 -6.42 -25.53
N ASP A 103 -1.98 -6.56 -24.66
CA ASP A 103 -3.20 -5.78 -24.69
C ASP A 103 -3.32 -4.88 -23.45
N PRO A 104 -2.99 -3.57 -23.57
CA PRO A 104 -3.18 -2.63 -22.46
C PRO A 104 -4.64 -2.43 -22.05
N GLU A 105 -5.60 -2.60 -22.97
CA GLU A 105 -7.00 -2.48 -22.61
C GLU A 105 -7.46 -3.68 -21.76
N LEU A 106 -6.97 -4.88 -22.05
CA LEU A 106 -7.18 -6.05 -21.18
C LEU A 106 -6.56 -5.81 -19.81
N ALA A 107 -5.35 -5.22 -19.73
CA ALA A 107 -4.69 -4.88 -18.48
C ALA A 107 -5.53 -3.85 -17.67
N ARG A 108 -6.10 -2.85 -18.33
CA ARG A 108 -7.00 -1.87 -17.69
C ARG A 108 -8.28 -2.55 -17.17
N ARG A 109 -8.87 -3.46 -17.94
CA ARG A 109 -10.05 -4.23 -17.51
C ARG A 109 -9.74 -5.14 -16.32
N PHE A 110 -8.60 -5.80 -16.34
CA PHE A 110 -8.08 -6.58 -15.20
C PHE A 110 -7.93 -5.70 -13.96
N GLY A 111 -7.24 -4.56 -14.07
CA GLY A 111 -7.08 -3.62 -12.97
C GLY A 111 -8.43 -3.14 -12.42
N ARG A 112 -9.41 -2.87 -13.30
CA ARG A 112 -10.76 -2.49 -12.86
C ARG A 112 -11.48 -3.61 -12.11
N ALA A 113 -11.36 -4.84 -12.55
CA ALA A 113 -11.95 -5.99 -11.84
C ALA A 113 -11.32 -6.14 -10.45
N LEU A 114 -9.97 -6.10 -10.39
CA LEU A 114 -9.21 -6.19 -9.15
C LEU A 114 -9.59 -5.08 -8.16
N GLY A 115 -9.66 -3.82 -8.61
CA GLY A 115 -10.04 -2.70 -7.75
C GLY A 115 -11.48 -2.79 -7.23
N ARG A 116 -12.42 -3.27 -8.05
CA ARG A 116 -13.82 -3.51 -7.61
C ARG A 116 -13.90 -4.58 -6.54
N GLU A 117 -13.19 -5.69 -6.69
CA GLU A 117 -13.14 -6.76 -5.70
C GLU A 117 -12.44 -6.31 -4.41
N THR A 118 -11.40 -5.47 -4.52
CA THR A 118 -10.75 -4.82 -3.37
C THR A 118 -11.78 -4.04 -2.55
N ARG A 119 -12.54 -3.15 -3.18
CA ARG A 119 -13.57 -2.36 -2.50
C ARG A 119 -14.73 -3.20 -1.99
N ALA A 120 -15.19 -4.18 -2.76
CA ALA A 120 -16.30 -5.07 -2.36
C ALA A 120 -15.96 -5.90 -1.12
N ASN A 121 -14.69 -6.28 -0.93
CA ASN A 121 -14.21 -7.00 0.25
C ASN A 121 -13.85 -6.07 1.44
N GLY A 122 -14.06 -4.76 1.32
CA GLY A 122 -13.85 -3.80 2.41
C GLY A 122 -12.39 -3.37 2.59
N HIS A 123 -11.57 -3.47 1.54
CA HIS A 123 -10.22 -2.98 1.50
C HIS A 123 -10.12 -1.68 0.71
N ASP A 124 -9.10 -0.87 1.00
CA ASP A 124 -8.91 0.44 0.40
C ASP A 124 -7.82 0.42 -0.67
N ILE A 125 -6.78 -0.37 -0.45
CA ILE A 125 -5.57 -0.42 -1.28
C ILE A 125 -5.25 -1.87 -1.61
N VAL A 126 -5.00 -2.14 -2.89
CA VAL A 126 -4.49 -3.44 -3.33
C VAL A 126 -2.98 -3.37 -3.57
N LEU A 127 -2.25 -4.38 -3.09
CA LEU A 127 -0.81 -4.52 -3.26
C LEU A 127 -0.48 -5.06 -4.67
N ALA A 128 -0.86 -4.30 -5.68
CA ALA A 128 -0.71 -4.55 -7.12
C ALA A 128 -0.72 -3.23 -7.89
N PRO A 129 -0.09 -3.19 -9.08
CA PRO A 129 0.60 -4.25 -9.79
C PRO A 129 2.06 -4.44 -9.37
N GLY A 130 2.62 -5.63 -9.64
CA GLY A 130 4.06 -5.85 -9.71
C GLY A 130 4.63 -5.17 -10.96
N ALA A 131 5.68 -4.34 -10.80
CA ALA A 131 6.24 -3.52 -11.86
C ALA A 131 7.73 -3.81 -12.16
N ASN A 132 8.29 -4.86 -11.55
CA ASN A 132 9.65 -5.28 -11.85
C ASN A 132 9.73 -5.97 -13.22
N LEU A 133 10.92 -5.94 -13.81
CA LEU A 133 11.21 -6.70 -15.04
C LEU A 133 11.48 -8.19 -14.70
N ILE A 134 11.08 -9.07 -15.60
CA ILE A 134 11.54 -10.46 -15.62
C ILE A 134 12.97 -10.45 -16.18
N ARG A 135 13.96 -10.31 -15.30
CA ARG A 135 15.38 -10.19 -15.67
C ARG A 135 16.15 -11.49 -15.50
N VAL A 136 15.84 -12.21 -14.40
CA VAL A 136 16.46 -13.49 -14.08
C VAL A 136 15.39 -14.60 -14.23
N PRO A 137 15.54 -15.54 -15.15
CA PRO A 137 14.52 -16.55 -15.44
C PRO A 137 14.11 -17.39 -14.23
N THR A 138 15.02 -17.59 -13.27
CA THR A 138 14.79 -18.37 -12.05
C THR A 138 14.24 -17.54 -10.88
N CYS A 139 13.87 -16.28 -11.09
CA CYS A 139 13.23 -15.49 -10.04
C CYS A 139 11.87 -16.06 -9.68
N GLY A 140 11.66 -16.37 -8.39
CA GLY A 140 10.43 -16.97 -7.88
C GLY A 140 9.20 -16.07 -7.99
N ARG A 141 9.36 -14.77 -8.32
CA ARG A 141 8.26 -13.80 -8.45
C ARG A 141 8.00 -13.35 -9.89
N ASN A 142 8.59 -14.01 -10.88
CA ASN A 142 8.37 -13.65 -12.29
C ASN A 142 6.89 -13.75 -12.71
N PHE A 143 6.11 -14.61 -12.05
CA PHE A 143 4.70 -14.78 -12.35
C PHE A 143 3.87 -13.49 -12.12
N GLU A 144 4.29 -12.63 -11.21
CA GLU A 144 3.56 -11.39 -10.89
C GLU A 144 4.07 -10.14 -11.63
N TYR A 145 5.05 -10.30 -12.55
CA TYR A 145 5.60 -9.21 -13.34
C TYR A 145 5.16 -9.27 -14.81
N PRO A 146 5.03 -8.13 -15.50
CA PRO A 146 4.41 -8.09 -16.82
C PRO A 146 5.32 -8.61 -17.96
N GLY A 147 6.65 -8.66 -17.78
CA GLY A 147 7.55 -9.14 -18.82
C GLY A 147 8.99 -8.62 -18.73
N GLU A 148 9.74 -8.84 -19.80
CA GLU A 148 11.18 -8.50 -19.91
C GLU A 148 11.41 -7.12 -20.52
N ASP A 149 10.51 -6.66 -21.38
CA ASP A 149 10.64 -5.38 -22.10
C ASP A 149 10.14 -4.22 -21.24
N PRO A 150 10.98 -3.19 -20.97
CA PRO A 150 10.62 -2.08 -20.09
C PRO A 150 9.50 -1.21 -20.66
N HIS A 151 9.39 -1.04 -21.98
CA HIS A 151 8.32 -0.26 -22.59
C HIS A 151 6.98 -0.99 -22.48
N HIS A 152 6.98 -2.26 -22.82
CA HIS A 152 5.80 -3.12 -22.68
C HIS A 152 5.32 -3.18 -21.22
N ALA A 153 6.24 -3.43 -20.28
CA ALA A 153 5.95 -3.43 -18.87
C ALA A 153 5.36 -2.08 -18.39
N ALA A 154 5.91 -0.97 -18.85
CA ALA A 154 5.41 0.37 -18.54
C ALA A 154 3.96 0.57 -19.02
N ARG A 155 3.64 0.15 -20.26
CA ARG A 155 2.30 0.26 -20.83
C ARG A 155 1.26 -0.55 -20.05
N LEU A 156 1.60 -1.78 -19.70
CA LEU A 156 0.69 -2.65 -18.95
C LEU A 156 0.54 -2.20 -17.49
N THR A 157 1.62 -1.78 -16.85
CA THR A 157 1.58 -1.23 -15.48
C THR A 157 0.69 0.01 -15.42
N ALA A 158 0.88 0.97 -16.32
CA ALA A 158 0.03 2.16 -16.39
C ALA A 158 -1.45 1.81 -16.59
N ALA A 159 -1.74 0.90 -17.53
CA ALA A 159 -3.11 0.47 -17.79
C ALA A 159 -3.75 -0.22 -16.58
N THR A 160 -3.01 -1.08 -15.87
CA THR A 160 -3.48 -1.75 -14.66
C THR A 160 -3.75 -0.74 -13.53
N VAL A 161 -2.82 0.19 -13.30
CA VAL A 161 -3.00 1.28 -12.32
C VAL A 161 -4.25 2.10 -12.64
N SER A 162 -4.40 2.55 -13.89
CA SER A 162 -5.60 3.29 -14.33
C SER A 162 -6.89 2.51 -14.08
N GLY A 163 -6.84 1.19 -14.25
CA GLY A 163 -7.99 0.33 -13.98
C GLY A 163 -8.35 0.27 -12.50
N ILE A 164 -7.37 0.09 -11.62
CA ILE A 164 -7.54 0.01 -10.17
C ILE A 164 -8.02 1.36 -9.62
N GLU A 165 -7.27 2.43 -9.85
CA GLU A 165 -7.55 3.78 -9.33
C GLU A 165 -8.93 4.29 -9.78
N GLY A 166 -9.33 3.98 -11.00
CA GLY A 166 -10.65 4.33 -11.53
C GLY A 166 -11.83 3.68 -10.82
N THR A 167 -11.61 2.81 -9.84
CA THR A 167 -12.65 2.19 -8.99
C THR A 167 -12.76 2.81 -7.61
N GLY A 168 -11.87 3.72 -7.25
CA GLY A 168 -11.72 4.27 -5.90
C GLY A 168 -10.92 3.36 -4.95
N ALA A 169 -10.30 2.28 -5.45
CA ALA A 169 -9.26 1.55 -4.74
C ALA A 169 -7.89 2.13 -5.08
N GLY A 170 -6.96 2.17 -4.12
CA GLY A 170 -5.58 2.58 -4.37
C GLY A 170 -4.73 1.44 -4.94
N ALA A 171 -3.90 1.75 -5.94
CA ALA A 171 -2.92 0.84 -6.52
C ALA A 171 -1.56 0.98 -5.82
N THR A 172 -0.86 -0.14 -5.63
CA THR A 172 0.50 -0.17 -5.08
C THR A 172 1.49 -0.68 -6.10
N LEU A 173 2.36 0.20 -6.59
CA LEU A 173 3.48 -0.20 -7.44
C LEU A 173 4.54 -0.93 -6.62
N LYS A 174 4.87 -2.16 -6.97
CA LYS A 174 5.82 -2.98 -6.22
C LYS A 174 6.72 -3.82 -7.14
N HIS A 175 7.94 -4.13 -6.77
CA HIS A 175 8.69 -3.68 -5.59
C HIS A 175 9.77 -2.69 -6.05
N PHE A 176 9.73 -1.49 -5.58
CA PHE A 176 10.62 -0.39 -6.01
C PHE A 176 11.97 -0.48 -5.30
N VAL A 177 13.04 -0.93 -5.96
CA VAL A 177 13.21 -1.30 -7.35
C VAL A 177 14.18 -2.49 -7.50
N ALA A 178 14.17 -3.11 -8.67
CA ALA A 178 15.12 -4.15 -9.07
C ALA A 178 15.04 -5.45 -8.24
N ASN A 179 13.84 -5.83 -7.77
CA ASN A 179 13.58 -7.13 -7.15
C ASN A 179 13.53 -8.23 -8.22
N ASN A 180 14.70 -8.68 -8.68
CA ASN A 180 14.84 -9.60 -9.82
C ASN A 180 15.25 -11.01 -9.42
N GLN A 181 15.43 -11.30 -8.14
CA GLN A 181 15.59 -12.66 -7.58
C GLN A 181 15.18 -12.71 -6.11
N GLU A 182 14.78 -13.90 -5.67
CA GLU A 182 14.23 -14.12 -4.33
C GLU A 182 15.22 -14.77 -3.35
N ARG A 183 16.32 -15.35 -3.85
CA ARG A 183 17.32 -15.99 -2.97
C ARG A 183 18.07 -14.92 -2.16
N ASN A 184 17.94 -14.99 -0.83
CA ASN A 184 18.52 -14.02 0.11
C ASN A 184 18.12 -12.56 -0.25
N ARG A 185 16.91 -12.34 -0.71
CA ARG A 185 16.42 -11.02 -1.18
C ARG A 185 16.60 -9.89 -0.16
N ASP A 186 16.51 -10.22 1.13
CA ASP A 186 16.74 -9.33 2.27
C ASP A 186 18.21 -8.93 2.49
N LYS A 187 19.16 -9.58 1.80
CA LYS A 187 20.61 -9.31 1.90
C LYS A 187 21.25 -9.03 0.56
N LEU A 188 20.52 -9.27 -0.52
CA LEU A 188 21.02 -9.08 -1.87
C LEU A 188 21.33 -7.60 -2.14
N ASN A 189 22.48 -7.33 -2.75
CA ASN A 189 22.81 -6.03 -3.30
C ASN A 189 22.78 -6.09 -4.83
N VAL A 190 21.90 -5.33 -5.43
CA VAL A 190 21.84 -5.17 -6.88
C VAL A 190 22.87 -4.14 -7.31
N VAL A 191 23.84 -4.58 -8.09
CA VAL A 191 24.84 -3.72 -8.72
C VAL A 191 24.38 -3.42 -10.13
N VAL A 192 23.93 -2.20 -10.38
CA VAL A 192 23.39 -1.75 -11.65
C VAL A 192 23.92 -0.34 -11.95
N GLY A 193 24.36 -0.12 -13.18
CA GLY A 193 24.75 1.23 -13.61
C GLY A 193 23.55 2.15 -13.77
N GLU A 194 23.74 3.44 -13.55
CA GLU A 194 22.68 4.45 -13.59
C GLU A 194 21.86 4.42 -14.88
N ARG A 195 22.52 4.29 -16.03
CA ARG A 195 21.86 4.20 -17.32
C ARG A 195 20.88 3.00 -17.39
N ALA A 196 21.35 1.81 -17.00
CA ALA A 196 20.51 0.62 -16.99
C ALA A 196 19.36 0.74 -16.00
N LEU A 197 19.61 1.32 -14.81
CA LEU A 197 18.57 1.59 -13.82
C LEU A 197 17.46 2.48 -14.42
N ARG A 198 17.83 3.57 -15.08
CA ARG A 198 16.89 4.55 -15.65
C ARG A 198 16.20 4.08 -16.91
N GLU A 199 16.88 3.34 -17.78
CA GLU A 199 16.32 2.92 -19.06
C GLU A 199 15.55 1.60 -18.98
N LEU A 200 15.87 0.72 -18.03
CA LEU A 200 15.27 -0.61 -17.94
C LEU A 200 14.40 -0.80 -16.70
N TYR A 201 14.89 -0.45 -15.49
CA TYR A 201 14.21 -0.83 -14.24
C TYR A 201 13.19 0.20 -13.75
N LEU A 202 13.41 1.48 -14.03
CA LEU A 202 12.52 2.55 -13.58
C LEU A 202 11.31 2.84 -14.50
N PRO A 203 11.30 2.54 -15.81
CA PRO A 203 10.21 2.99 -16.69
C PRO A 203 8.82 2.48 -16.30
N ALA A 204 8.68 1.23 -15.85
CA ALA A 204 7.38 0.70 -15.43
C ALA A 204 6.83 1.41 -14.18
N PHE A 205 7.70 1.71 -13.22
CA PHE A 205 7.33 2.48 -12.03
C PHE A 205 6.96 3.91 -12.38
N ARG A 206 7.76 4.56 -13.24
CA ARG A 206 7.49 5.92 -13.70
C ARG A 206 6.12 5.99 -14.37
N ALA A 207 5.81 5.06 -15.26
CA ALA A 207 4.53 5.04 -15.96
C ALA A 207 3.35 4.86 -15.01
N GLY A 208 3.50 4.05 -13.96
CA GLY A 208 2.49 3.90 -12.92
C GLY A 208 2.31 5.16 -12.08
N VAL A 209 3.39 5.83 -11.70
CA VAL A 209 3.35 7.13 -11.00
C VAL A 209 2.66 8.19 -11.86
N ASP A 210 3.06 8.34 -13.12
CA ASP A 210 2.47 9.30 -14.06
C ASP A 210 0.97 9.03 -14.32
N THR A 211 0.50 7.81 -14.03
CA THR A 211 -0.91 7.42 -14.14
C THR A 211 -1.69 7.67 -12.84
N GLY A 212 -1.03 8.00 -11.75
CA GLY A 212 -1.65 8.36 -10.47
C GLY A 212 -1.74 7.19 -9.48
N ALA A 213 -0.76 6.28 -9.46
CA ALA A 213 -0.69 5.25 -8.42
C ALA A 213 -0.67 5.89 -7.03
N SER A 214 -1.51 5.40 -6.13
CA SER A 214 -1.62 5.91 -4.75
C SER A 214 -0.43 5.54 -3.87
N VAL A 215 0.19 4.37 -4.11
CA VAL A 215 1.23 3.81 -3.24
C VAL A 215 2.41 3.27 -4.05
N VAL A 216 3.61 3.45 -3.52
CA VAL A 216 4.84 2.78 -3.97
C VAL A 216 5.42 1.96 -2.83
N MET A 217 5.59 0.65 -3.03
CA MET A 217 6.23 -0.25 -2.07
C MET A 217 7.67 -0.49 -2.45
N THR A 218 8.60 -0.26 -1.51
CA THR A 218 10.02 -0.51 -1.71
C THR A 218 10.35 -2.00 -1.75
N ALA A 219 11.42 -2.35 -2.45
CA ALA A 219 11.91 -3.73 -2.50
C ALA A 219 12.71 -4.11 -1.24
N TYR A 220 12.90 -5.41 -1.01
CA TYR A 220 13.75 -5.91 0.08
C TYR A 220 15.25 -5.70 -0.15
N ASN A 221 15.66 -5.72 -1.42
CA ASN A 221 17.07 -5.72 -1.79
C ASN A 221 17.72 -4.36 -1.62
N ARG A 222 19.03 -4.37 -1.57
CA ARG A 222 19.85 -3.17 -1.74
C ARG A 222 20.00 -2.84 -3.23
N VAL A 223 20.21 -1.56 -3.48
CA VAL A 223 20.59 -1.04 -4.80
C VAL A 223 21.84 -0.19 -4.62
N GLY A 224 22.96 -0.58 -5.22
CA GLY A 224 24.20 0.17 -5.07
C GLY A 224 24.76 0.26 -3.65
N GLY A 225 24.31 -0.59 -2.73
CA GLY A 225 24.76 -0.63 -1.34
C GLY A 225 23.66 -0.31 -0.32
N ASP A 226 22.71 0.58 -0.64
CA ASP A 226 21.65 1.02 0.26
C ASP A 226 20.38 0.17 0.08
N TYR A 227 19.69 -0.15 1.17
CA TYR A 227 18.39 -0.81 1.09
C TYR A 227 17.38 0.07 0.37
N ALA A 228 16.51 -0.52 -0.44
CA ALA A 228 15.56 0.24 -1.23
C ALA A 228 14.64 1.13 -0.35
N SER A 229 14.31 0.70 0.86
CA SER A 229 13.56 1.47 1.87
C SER A 229 14.35 2.63 2.49
N GLU A 230 15.67 2.66 2.32
CA GLU A 230 16.62 3.60 2.91
C GLU A 230 17.39 4.37 1.84
N HIS A 231 16.99 4.22 0.59
CA HIS A 231 17.72 4.75 -0.56
C HIS A 231 17.25 6.15 -0.94
N ARG A 232 17.88 7.18 -0.38
CA ARG A 232 17.50 8.58 -0.55
C ARG A 232 17.41 9.03 -2.02
N GLU A 233 18.39 8.63 -2.87
CA GLU A 233 18.35 9.01 -4.29
C GLU A 233 17.09 8.45 -4.98
N LEU A 234 16.68 7.24 -4.66
CA LEU A 234 15.50 6.64 -5.26
C LEU A 234 14.20 7.24 -4.72
N LEU A 235 14.07 7.39 -3.41
CA LEU A 235 12.82 7.82 -2.78
C LEU A 235 12.64 9.33 -2.87
N GLU A 236 13.65 10.09 -2.46
CA GLU A 236 13.54 11.55 -2.42
C GLU A 236 13.81 12.17 -3.79
N THR A 237 14.98 11.88 -4.41
CA THR A 237 15.38 12.57 -5.64
C THR A 237 14.60 12.08 -6.85
N VAL A 238 14.51 10.77 -7.05
CA VAL A 238 13.85 10.21 -8.25
C VAL A 238 12.34 10.25 -8.10
N LEU A 239 11.81 9.62 -7.06
CA LEU A 239 10.37 9.43 -6.91
C LEU A 239 9.65 10.75 -6.57
N ARG A 240 10.10 11.48 -5.55
CA ARG A 240 9.46 12.73 -5.12
C ARG A 240 9.79 13.91 -6.01
N GLN A 241 11.08 14.26 -6.12
CA GLN A 241 11.46 15.52 -6.78
C GLN A 241 11.36 15.46 -8.30
N ARG A 242 11.83 14.37 -8.94
CA ARG A 242 11.83 14.29 -10.40
C ARG A 242 10.53 13.80 -11.00
N TRP A 243 9.83 12.87 -10.33
CA TRP A 243 8.57 12.33 -10.84
C TRP A 243 7.34 13.02 -10.23
N GLY A 244 7.51 13.79 -9.15
CA GLY A 244 6.41 14.49 -8.50
C GLY A 244 5.42 13.55 -7.82
N PHE A 245 5.87 12.37 -7.38
CA PHE A 245 5.01 11.44 -6.66
C PHE A 245 4.57 12.05 -5.33
N ASP A 246 3.28 12.22 -5.15
CA ASP A 246 2.64 12.78 -3.96
C ASP A 246 1.85 11.74 -3.13
N GLY A 247 1.83 10.48 -3.59
CA GLY A 247 1.25 9.36 -2.85
C GLY A 247 2.12 8.87 -1.69
N VAL A 248 1.82 7.68 -1.17
CA VAL A 248 2.47 7.11 0.01
C VAL A 248 3.57 6.10 -0.38
N THR A 249 4.76 6.23 0.22
CA THR A 249 5.81 5.22 0.13
C THR A 249 5.73 4.28 1.33
N ILE A 250 5.65 2.98 1.08
CA ILE A 250 5.66 1.96 2.14
C ILE A 250 6.85 1.02 1.98
N SER A 251 7.34 0.46 3.08
CA SER A 251 8.29 -0.66 2.98
C SER A 251 7.56 -1.94 2.58
N ASP A 252 8.26 -2.86 1.94
CA ASP A 252 7.82 -4.27 1.96
C ASP A 252 7.88 -4.77 3.42
N TRP A 253 7.19 -5.87 3.73
CA TRP A 253 7.02 -6.38 5.09
C TRP A 253 8.35 -6.69 5.76
N TRP A 254 8.67 -5.97 6.84
CA TRP A 254 9.98 -6.01 7.54
C TRP A 254 11.18 -5.63 6.64
N GLY A 255 10.94 -4.86 5.58
CA GLY A 255 11.97 -4.41 4.64
C GLY A 255 12.76 -3.19 5.10
N THR A 256 12.49 -2.65 6.28
CA THR A 256 13.25 -1.55 6.89
C THR A 256 14.33 -2.11 7.81
N HIS A 257 15.55 -1.62 7.71
CA HIS A 257 16.71 -2.10 8.47
C HIS A 257 17.32 -1.04 9.37
N ASP A 258 17.31 0.24 8.93
CA ASP A 258 17.73 1.40 9.71
C ASP A 258 16.64 2.48 9.64
N THR A 259 16.13 2.84 10.81
CA THR A 259 14.99 3.76 10.89
C THR A 259 15.35 5.19 10.50
N VAL A 260 16.54 5.66 10.92
CA VAL A 260 16.98 7.04 10.59
C VAL A 260 17.20 7.14 9.10
N ALA A 261 17.90 6.15 8.52
CA ALA A 261 18.12 6.09 7.09
C ALA A 261 16.80 6.06 6.32
N ALA A 262 15.86 5.21 6.71
CA ALA A 262 14.53 5.11 6.07
C ALA A 262 13.75 6.43 6.15
N ALA A 263 13.63 7.02 7.34
CA ALA A 263 12.92 8.27 7.55
C ALA A 263 13.56 9.43 6.76
N THR A 264 14.89 9.53 6.77
CA THR A 264 15.61 10.59 6.03
C THR A 264 15.65 10.35 4.52
N ALA A 265 15.47 9.11 4.08
CA ALA A 265 15.35 8.78 2.67
C ALA A 265 13.98 9.10 2.08
N GLY A 266 12.95 9.32 2.90
CA GLY A 266 11.60 9.64 2.45
C GLY A 266 10.65 8.44 2.43
N LEU A 267 10.89 7.41 3.24
CA LEU A 267 9.91 6.35 3.51
C LEU A 267 8.82 6.90 4.43
N ASP A 268 7.55 6.83 4.01
CA ASP A 268 6.43 7.35 4.80
C ASP A 268 5.93 6.32 5.84
N VAL A 269 5.87 5.04 5.47
CA VAL A 269 5.26 4.03 6.33
C VAL A 269 6.09 2.74 6.35
N GLU A 270 6.39 2.28 7.57
CA GLU A 270 6.97 0.95 7.79
C GLU A 270 5.89 -0.12 7.89
N MET A 271 6.01 -1.18 7.08
CA MET A 271 5.11 -2.33 7.10
C MET A 271 5.83 -3.60 7.62
N PRO A 272 5.14 -4.47 8.34
CA PRO A 272 3.77 -4.35 8.85
C PRO A 272 3.68 -3.58 10.18
N GLY A 273 4.74 -2.93 10.63
CA GLY A 273 4.81 -2.14 11.85
C GLY A 273 4.83 -2.95 13.16
N VAL A 274 4.89 -4.28 13.06
CA VAL A 274 4.99 -5.18 14.22
C VAL A 274 6.40 -5.76 14.35
N SER A 275 6.82 -6.07 15.58
CA SER A 275 8.15 -6.61 15.86
C SER A 275 8.46 -7.85 15.01
N PRO A 276 9.71 -8.01 14.50
CA PRO A 276 10.15 -9.23 13.85
C PRO A 276 10.04 -10.49 14.72
N VAL A 277 9.95 -10.36 16.05
CA VAL A 277 9.66 -11.48 16.95
C VAL A 277 8.27 -12.02 16.71
N ALA A 278 7.30 -11.17 16.38
CA ALA A 278 5.96 -11.58 15.96
C ALA A 278 5.96 -12.39 14.65
N ARG A 279 6.98 -12.25 13.80
CA ARG A 279 7.17 -13.06 12.59
C ARG A 279 7.33 -14.56 12.88
N ARG A 280 7.85 -14.93 14.06
CA ARG A 280 8.06 -16.33 14.47
C ARG A 280 6.85 -16.94 15.17
N VAL A 281 5.88 -16.10 15.53
CA VAL A 281 4.60 -16.53 16.09
C VAL A 281 3.58 -16.48 14.97
N PRO A 282 2.78 -17.53 14.72
CA PRO A 282 1.72 -17.45 13.72
C PRO A 282 0.90 -16.18 13.95
N THR A 283 0.50 -15.52 12.86
CA THR A 283 -0.33 -14.28 12.84
C THR A 283 -1.71 -14.47 13.49
N SER A 284 -1.77 -15.34 14.47
CA SER A 284 -2.91 -15.62 15.29
C SER A 284 -3.15 -14.47 16.27
N ARG A 285 -4.34 -14.45 16.84
CA ARG A 285 -4.80 -13.55 17.90
C ARG A 285 -3.79 -13.31 19.04
N LEU A 286 -2.78 -14.18 19.18
CA LEU A 286 -1.75 -14.07 20.24
C LEU A 286 -0.71 -12.97 19.94
N ALA A 287 -0.28 -12.78 18.69
CA ALA A 287 0.64 -11.71 18.32
C ALA A 287 -0.02 -10.33 18.51
N TRP A 288 -1.28 -10.21 18.11
CA TRP A 288 -2.10 -9.03 18.36
C TRP A 288 -2.29 -8.74 19.86
N LEU A 289 -2.48 -9.79 20.67
CA LEU A 289 -2.64 -9.63 22.13
C LEU A 289 -1.36 -9.15 22.80
N VAL A 290 -0.20 -9.69 22.38
CA VAL A 290 1.13 -9.31 22.90
C VAL A 290 1.44 -7.83 22.62
N GLU A 291 1.07 -7.33 21.43
CA GLU A 291 1.25 -5.92 21.06
C GLU A 291 0.26 -5.02 21.81
N ARG A 292 -1.01 -5.41 21.87
CA ARG A 292 -2.08 -4.62 22.49
C ARG A 292 -1.92 -4.41 24.00
N VAL A 293 -1.29 -5.35 24.70
CA VAL A 293 -1.03 -5.22 26.14
C VAL A 293 0.33 -4.59 26.46
N GLY A 294 1.07 -4.14 25.45
CA GLY A 294 2.41 -3.56 25.63
C GLY A 294 3.43 -4.53 26.22
N LEU A 295 3.24 -5.84 26.00
CA LEU A 295 4.08 -6.86 26.58
C LEU A 295 5.47 -6.88 25.93
N SER A 296 5.57 -6.47 24.67
CA SER A 296 6.84 -6.27 23.97
C SER A 296 7.72 -5.22 24.65
N GLU A 297 7.14 -4.11 25.09
CA GLU A 297 7.85 -3.06 25.83
C GLU A 297 8.26 -3.54 27.22
N ARG A 298 7.37 -4.25 27.93
CA ARG A 298 7.64 -4.75 29.28
C ARG A 298 8.70 -5.86 29.34
N LEU A 299 8.81 -6.65 28.27
CA LEU A 299 9.79 -7.74 28.20
C LEU A 299 11.12 -7.31 27.55
N GLY A 300 11.30 -6.04 27.21
CA GLY A 300 12.50 -5.55 26.51
C GLY A 300 12.66 -6.15 25.10
N LEU A 301 11.62 -6.77 24.58
CA LEU A 301 11.59 -7.27 23.21
C LEU A 301 11.56 -6.03 22.31
N SER A 302 12.63 -5.82 21.55
CA SER A 302 12.86 -4.60 20.79
C SER A 302 11.61 -4.14 20.04
N VAL A 303 11.08 -3.01 20.48
CA VAL A 303 10.26 -2.14 19.64
C VAL A 303 11.05 -2.00 18.33
N PRO A 304 10.42 -2.10 17.14
CA PRO A 304 11.13 -1.89 15.89
C PRO A 304 12.04 -0.67 16.01
N LEU A 305 13.26 -0.78 15.55
CA LEU A 305 14.30 0.24 15.71
C LEU A 305 13.82 1.63 15.28
N TYR A 306 12.91 1.66 14.33
CA TYR A 306 12.20 2.81 13.80
C TYR A 306 11.59 3.73 14.88
N TRP A 307 10.96 3.19 15.90
CA TRP A 307 10.27 3.99 16.92
C TRP A 307 11.20 4.74 17.85
N ARG A 308 12.34 4.16 18.17
CA ARG A 308 13.32 4.81 19.06
C ARG A 308 13.90 6.08 18.45
N VAL A 309 13.86 6.18 17.13
CA VAL A 309 14.47 7.30 16.40
C VAL A 309 13.42 8.33 16.00
N VAL A 310 12.22 7.93 15.60
CA VAL A 310 11.11 8.88 15.42
C VAL A 310 10.81 9.57 16.76
N ASP A 311 10.89 8.85 17.89
CA ASP A 311 10.81 9.47 19.22
C ASP A 311 11.95 10.48 19.45
N ARG A 312 13.15 10.20 18.98
CA ARG A 312 14.29 11.12 19.07
C ARG A 312 14.14 12.34 18.16
N LEU A 313 13.82 12.13 16.89
CA LEU A 313 13.66 13.22 15.92
C LEU A 313 12.50 14.16 16.29
N VAL A 314 11.40 13.61 16.81
CA VAL A 314 10.27 14.43 17.28
C VAL A 314 10.59 15.12 18.61
N ALA A 315 11.49 14.57 19.45
CA ALA A 315 11.92 15.20 20.70
C ALA A 315 12.95 16.31 20.46
N GLU A 316 13.80 16.18 19.45
CA GLU A 316 14.81 17.19 19.10
C GLU A 316 14.21 18.44 18.46
N ASP A 317 13.09 18.34 17.72
CA ASP A 317 12.35 19.50 17.17
C ASP A 317 11.47 20.21 18.21
N GLY A 318 11.36 19.71 19.42
CA GLY A 318 10.43 20.16 20.47
C GLY A 318 11.08 20.81 21.69
N GLN A 319 12.36 21.19 21.68
CA GLN A 319 12.97 21.94 22.77
C GLN A 319 13.05 23.43 22.40
N PRO A 320 12.25 24.31 23.04
CA PRO A 320 12.71 25.68 23.25
C PRO A 320 13.78 25.65 24.31
N GLU A 321 14.85 26.39 24.11
CA GLU A 321 15.85 26.70 25.15
C GLU A 321 15.19 27.27 26.42
#